data_de8ec3a0034909b7cb7563c59235fd59
#
_entry.id   de8ec3a0034909b7cb7563c59235fd59
#
_cell.length_a   1.000
_cell.length_b   1.000
_cell.length_c   1.000
_cell.angle_alpha   90.00
_cell.angle_beta   90.00
_cell.angle_gamma   90.00
#
_symmetry.space_group_name_H-M   'P 1'
#
loop_
_entity.id
_entity.type
_entity.pdbx_description
1 polymer ?
#
loop_
_entity_poly.entity_id
_entity_poly.type
_entity_poly.pdbx_seq_one_letter_code
_entity_poly.pdbx_strand_id
1 'polypeptide(L)'
;MRGGMALIAIASAIIGAAIVEDGMVLLAIGFLVMGAGLAVPYALAPRLALSALAPTQAGQGSGIINACTFLGGSCGVAGGATALALGGFPAVLAMIALAGITGAALGHWISETA
;
A
#
# COMPACT_ATOMS: atom_id res chain seq x y z
N MET A 1 -9.57 -6.01 4.98
CA MET A 1 -8.76 -4.80 4.69
C MET A 1 -7.91 -4.32 5.87
N ARG A 2 -8.46 -4.19 7.07
CA ARG A 2 -7.72 -3.69 8.26
C ARG A 2 -6.45 -4.49 8.60
N GLY A 3 -6.49 -5.83 8.48
CA GLY A 3 -5.32 -6.67 8.75
C GLY A 3 -4.16 -6.46 7.77
N GLY A 4 -4.44 -6.26 6.48
CA GLY A 4 -3.41 -5.99 5.48
C GLY A 4 -2.71 -4.65 5.72
N MET A 5 -3.47 -3.61 6.07
CA MET A 5 -2.92 -2.29 6.39
C MET A 5 -2.06 -2.31 7.67
N ALA A 6 -2.49 -3.07 8.70
CA ALA A 6 -1.69 -3.27 9.91
C ALA A 6 -0.37 -3.99 9.60
N LEU A 7 -0.39 -5.02 8.73
CA LEU A 7 0.81 -5.72 8.29
C LEU A 7 1.79 -4.80 7.54
N ILE A 8 1.29 -3.89 6.71
CA ILE A 8 2.13 -2.90 6.01
C ILE A 8 2.82 -1.97 7.01
N ALA A 9 2.09 -1.49 8.03
CA ALA A 9 2.66 -0.64 9.07
C ALA A 9 3.74 -1.39 9.88
N ILE A 10 3.49 -2.64 10.27
CA ILE A 10 4.45 -3.49 10.96
C ILE A 10 5.67 -3.76 10.07
N ALA A 11 5.47 -4.09 8.80
CA ALA A 11 6.55 -4.32 7.85
C ALA A 11 7.45 -3.08 7.69
N SER A 12 6.85 -1.88 7.62
CA SER A 12 7.61 -0.63 7.53
C SER A 12 8.48 -0.39 8.77
N ALA A 13 7.99 -0.73 9.96
CA ALA A 13 8.74 -0.65 11.20
C ALA A 13 9.91 -1.65 11.22
N ILE A 14 9.68 -2.90 10.78
CA ILE A 14 10.71 -3.94 10.68
C ILE A 14 11.81 -3.52 9.69
N ILE A 15 11.44 -3.01 8.53
CA ILE A 15 12.40 -2.53 7.52
C ILE A 15 13.20 -1.36 8.07
N GLY A 16 12.56 -0.42 8.77
CA GLY A 16 13.23 0.69 9.42
C GLY A 16 14.28 0.23 10.45
N ALA A 17 13.93 -0.72 11.29
CA ALA A 17 14.86 -1.31 12.26
C ALA A 17 16.02 -2.06 11.57
N ALA A 18 15.72 -2.80 10.50
CA ALA A 18 16.72 -3.54 9.73
C ALA A 18 17.79 -2.64 9.11
N ILE A 19 17.41 -1.44 8.67
CA ILE A 19 18.34 -0.46 8.09
C ILE A 19 19.27 0.12 9.17
N VAL A 20 18.76 0.31 10.38
CA VAL A 20 19.56 0.85 11.50
C VAL A 20 20.57 -0.17 12.01
N GLU A 21 20.23 -1.47 11.98
CA GLU A 21 21.05 -2.56 12.52
C GLU A 21 21.92 -3.27 11.47
N ASP A 22 21.88 -2.82 10.19
CA ASP A 22 22.52 -3.51 9.04
C ASP A 22 22.14 -5.00 8.94
N GLY A 23 20.93 -5.33 9.36
CA GLY A 23 20.42 -6.69 9.45
C GLY A 23 19.78 -7.18 8.14
N MET A 24 20.55 -7.82 7.25
CA MET A 24 20.07 -8.32 5.96
C MET A 24 18.91 -9.33 6.09
N VAL A 25 18.95 -10.18 7.12
CA VAL A 25 17.87 -11.14 7.40
C VAL A 25 16.61 -10.44 7.86
N LEU A 26 16.73 -9.43 8.72
CA LEU A 26 15.61 -8.64 9.21
C LEU A 26 14.96 -7.84 8.06
N LEU A 27 15.76 -7.35 7.12
CA LEU A 27 15.30 -6.70 5.90
C LEU A 27 14.46 -7.65 5.03
N ALA A 28 14.93 -8.87 4.83
CA ALA A 28 14.20 -9.89 4.07
C ALA A 28 12.85 -10.25 4.73
N ILE A 29 12.82 -10.39 6.05
CA ILE A 29 11.59 -10.62 6.81
C ILE A 29 10.62 -9.43 6.64
N GLY A 30 11.11 -8.20 6.73
CA GLY A 30 10.32 -6.99 6.51
C GLY A 30 9.66 -6.96 5.14
N PHE A 31 10.38 -7.28 4.08
CA PHE A 31 9.83 -7.36 2.72
C PHE A 31 8.81 -8.50 2.56
N LEU A 32 9.02 -9.64 3.20
CA LEU A 32 8.08 -10.76 3.20
C LEU A 32 6.75 -10.36 3.86
N VAL A 33 6.80 -9.73 5.02
CA VAL A 33 5.62 -9.24 5.75
C VAL A 33 4.92 -8.14 4.94
N MET A 34 5.67 -7.25 4.29
CA MET A 34 5.13 -6.21 3.43
C MET A 34 4.40 -6.79 2.22
N GLY A 35 4.97 -7.80 1.57
CA GLY A 35 4.33 -8.51 0.46
C GLY A 35 3.02 -9.18 0.88
N ALA A 36 3.01 -9.85 2.02
CA ALA A 36 1.79 -10.45 2.58
C ALA A 36 0.73 -9.39 2.91
N GLY A 37 1.14 -8.24 3.47
CA GLY A 37 0.25 -7.12 3.77
C GLY A 37 -0.38 -6.51 2.54
N LEU A 38 0.37 -6.38 1.44
CA LEU A 38 -0.10 -5.85 0.17
C LEU A 38 -1.01 -6.81 -0.59
N ALA A 39 -0.83 -8.12 -0.45
CA ALA A 39 -1.60 -9.13 -1.17
C ALA A 39 -3.11 -9.01 -0.91
N VAL A 40 -3.50 -8.75 0.34
CA VAL A 40 -4.91 -8.65 0.75
C VAL A 40 -5.63 -7.46 0.12
N PRO A 41 -5.19 -6.21 0.27
CA PRO A 41 -5.85 -5.07 -0.36
C PRO A 41 -5.76 -5.13 -1.89
N TYR A 42 -4.67 -5.64 -2.45
CA TYR A 42 -4.49 -5.76 -3.90
C TYR A 42 -5.47 -6.75 -4.53
N ALA A 43 -5.81 -7.83 -3.83
CA ALA A 43 -6.80 -8.81 -4.30
C ALA A 43 -8.24 -8.37 -4.05
N LEU A 44 -8.52 -7.71 -2.92
CA LEU A 44 -9.88 -7.40 -2.49
C LEU A 44 -10.41 -6.10 -3.07
N ALA A 45 -9.59 -5.06 -3.21
CA ALA A 45 -10.04 -3.76 -3.68
C ALA A 45 -10.66 -3.80 -5.10
N PRO A 46 -10.04 -4.43 -6.11
CA PRO A 46 -10.65 -4.57 -7.42
C PRO A 46 -11.96 -5.38 -7.39
N ARG A 47 -12.03 -6.43 -6.60
CA ARG A 47 -13.23 -7.27 -6.48
C ARG A 47 -14.39 -6.49 -5.89
N LEU A 48 -14.16 -5.74 -4.82
CA LEU A 48 -15.18 -4.90 -4.20
C LEU A 48 -15.64 -3.79 -5.13
N ALA A 49 -14.74 -3.15 -5.84
CA ALA A 49 -15.08 -2.11 -6.80
C ALA A 49 -15.91 -2.66 -7.97
N LEU A 50 -15.54 -3.83 -8.50
CA LEU A 50 -16.29 -4.46 -9.59
C LEU A 50 -17.66 -5.01 -9.15
N SER A 51 -17.78 -5.47 -7.90
CA SER A 51 -19.07 -5.97 -7.39
C SER A 51 -20.12 -4.88 -7.21
N ALA A 52 -19.71 -3.62 -7.13
CA ALA A 52 -20.60 -2.46 -7.05
C ALA A 52 -21.13 -1.99 -8.43
N LEU A 53 -20.62 -2.55 -9.53
CA LEU A 53 -20.99 -2.18 -10.89
C LEU A 53 -21.98 -3.15 -11.52
N ALA A 54 -22.81 -2.65 -12.41
CA ALA A 54 -23.66 -3.52 -13.22
C ALA A 54 -22.81 -4.40 -14.15
N PRO A 55 -23.23 -5.65 -14.46
CA PRO A 55 -22.45 -6.57 -15.30
C PRO A 55 -22.06 -5.99 -16.66
N THR A 56 -22.90 -5.10 -17.22
CA THR A 56 -22.65 -4.39 -18.48
C THR A 56 -21.52 -3.37 -18.40
N GLN A 57 -21.18 -2.91 -17.20
CA GLN A 57 -20.14 -1.90 -16.94
C GLN A 57 -18.82 -2.53 -16.43
N ALA A 58 -18.78 -3.83 -16.23
CA ALA A 58 -17.62 -4.52 -15.64
C ALA A 58 -16.34 -4.32 -16.46
N GLY A 59 -16.44 -4.29 -17.80
CA GLY A 59 -15.28 -4.05 -18.67
C GLY A 59 -14.70 -2.65 -18.51
N GLN A 60 -15.55 -1.63 -18.49
CA GLN A 60 -15.11 -0.24 -18.27
C GLN A 60 -14.54 -0.05 -16.85
N GLY A 61 -15.22 -0.61 -15.85
CA GLY A 61 -14.76 -0.58 -14.46
C GLY A 61 -13.38 -1.21 -14.27
N SER A 62 -13.14 -2.36 -14.90
CA SER A 62 -11.84 -3.02 -14.90
C SER A 62 -10.74 -2.15 -15.51
N GLY A 63 -11.01 -1.49 -16.63
CA GLY A 63 -10.07 -0.56 -17.26
C GLY A 63 -9.72 0.62 -16.35
N ILE A 64 -10.71 1.22 -15.72
CA ILE A 64 -10.50 2.35 -14.78
C ILE A 64 -9.69 1.90 -13.57
N ILE A 65 -9.99 0.75 -12.96
CA ILE A 65 -9.25 0.21 -11.83
C ILE A 65 -7.79 -0.03 -12.19
N ASN A 66 -7.52 -0.63 -13.34
CA ASN A 66 -6.16 -0.83 -13.82
C ASN A 66 -5.43 0.50 -14.04
N ALA A 67 -6.07 1.47 -14.71
CA ALA A 67 -5.49 2.79 -14.91
C ALA A 67 -5.13 3.47 -13.58
N CYS A 68 -6.04 3.45 -12.60
CA CYS A 68 -5.78 3.99 -11.26
C CYS A 68 -4.64 3.26 -10.55
N THR A 69 -4.53 1.94 -10.70
CA THR A 69 -3.45 1.14 -10.11
C THR A 69 -2.10 1.54 -10.69
N PHE A 70 -1.99 1.67 -12.01
CA PHE A 70 -0.75 2.08 -12.67
C PHE A 70 -0.37 3.53 -12.36
N LEU A 71 -1.36 4.45 -12.35
CA LEU A 71 -1.12 5.84 -11.96
C LEU A 71 -0.65 5.94 -10.50
N GLY A 72 -1.32 5.22 -9.59
CA GLY A 72 -0.93 5.18 -8.19
C GLY A 72 0.47 4.61 -7.99
N GLY A 73 0.81 3.54 -8.72
CA GLY A 73 2.14 2.95 -8.72
C GLY A 73 3.21 3.93 -9.21
N SER A 74 2.95 4.60 -10.34
CA SER A 74 3.88 5.60 -10.91
C SER A 74 4.09 6.78 -9.98
N CYS A 75 3.01 7.30 -9.39
CA CYS A 75 3.09 8.37 -8.38
C CYS A 75 3.85 7.92 -7.13
N GLY A 76 3.64 6.67 -6.70
CA GLY A 76 4.34 6.08 -5.56
C GLY A 76 5.85 5.98 -5.79
N VAL A 77 6.26 5.51 -6.98
CA VAL A 77 7.68 5.44 -7.37
C VAL A 77 8.31 6.83 -7.46
N ALA A 78 7.64 7.77 -8.13
CA ALA A 78 8.13 9.14 -8.25
C ALA A 78 8.24 9.83 -6.88
N GLY A 79 7.21 9.69 -6.03
CA GLY A 79 7.22 10.21 -4.66
C GLY A 79 8.31 9.58 -3.81
N GLY A 80 8.49 8.27 -3.90
CA GLY A 80 9.56 7.54 -3.20
C GLY A 80 10.95 7.97 -3.62
N ALA A 81 11.18 8.13 -4.93
CA ALA A 81 12.44 8.62 -5.46
C ALA A 81 12.75 10.05 -4.98
N THR A 82 11.72 10.92 -4.99
CA THR A 82 11.86 12.30 -4.48
C THR A 82 12.15 12.33 -2.99
N ALA A 83 11.42 11.54 -2.19
CA ALA A 83 11.65 11.41 -0.76
C ALA A 83 13.07 10.92 -0.46
N LEU A 84 13.54 9.92 -1.23
CA LEU A 84 14.90 9.40 -1.10
C LEU A 84 15.95 10.48 -1.40
N ALA A 85 15.74 11.25 -2.45
CA ALA A 85 16.67 12.31 -2.86
C ALA A 85 16.75 13.47 -1.84
N LEU A 86 15.64 13.81 -1.18
CA LEU A 86 15.56 14.94 -0.26
C LEU A 86 15.91 14.60 1.18
N GLY A 87 15.57 13.40 1.66
CA GLY A 87 15.72 13.03 3.07
C GLY A 87 16.21 11.60 3.32
N GLY A 88 16.66 10.92 2.27
CA GLY A 88 17.19 9.56 2.38
C GLY A 88 16.12 8.52 2.76
N PHE A 89 16.55 7.37 3.23
CA PHE A 89 15.67 6.25 3.63
C PHE A 89 14.63 6.62 4.70
N PRO A 90 14.92 7.45 5.72
CA PRO A 90 13.92 7.84 6.71
C PRO A 90 12.73 8.56 6.10
N ALA A 91 12.94 9.40 5.09
CA ALA A 91 11.87 10.12 4.40
C ALA A 91 10.97 9.15 3.59
N VAL A 92 11.55 8.14 2.96
CA VAL A 92 10.79 7.10 2.24
C VAL A 92 9.92 6.31 3.21
N LEU A 93 10.47 5.90 4.35
CA LEU A 93 9.73 5.16 5.38
C LEU A 93 8.58 6.00 5.96
N ALA A 94 8.81 7.29 6.21
CA ALA A 94 7.78 8.21 6.67
C ALA A 94 6.66 8.34 5.63
N MET A 95 6.98 8.43 4.34
CA MET A 95 6.01 8.49 3.25
C MET A 95 5.15 7.21 3.18
N ILE A 96 5.78 6.03 3.27
CA ILE A 96 5.07 4.75 3.28
C ILE A 96 4.15 4.63 4.50
N ALA A 97 4.64 5.03 5.68
CA ALA A 97 3.86 5.02 6.91
C ALA A 97 2.64 5.95 6.82
N LEU A 98 2.81 7.17 6.31
CA LEU A 98 1.73 8.12 6.07
C LEU A 98 0.69 7.58 5.08
N ALA A 99 1.14 6.99 3.96
CA ALA A 99 0.26 6.35 2.98
C ALA A 99 -0.53 5.18 3.60
N GLY A 100 0.10 4.39 4.46
CA GLY A 100 -0.56 3.30 5.19
C GLY A 100 -1.62 3.82 6.17
N ILE A 101 -1.31 4.87 6.93
CA ILE A 101 -2.24 5.48 7.90
C ILE A 101 -3.43 6.11 7.17
N THR A 102 -3.19 6.88 6.11
CA THR A 102 -4.27 7.49 5.32
C THR A 102 -5.16 6.45 4.65
N GLY A 103 -4.58 5.39 4.11
CA GLY A 103 -5.32 4.26 3.55
C GLY A 103 -6.17 3.53 4.59
N ALA A 104 -5.64 3.33 5.80
CA ALA A 104 -6.39 2.72 6.90
C ALA A 104 -7.53 3.62 7.39
N ALA A 105 -7.30 4.92 7.50
CA ALA A 105 -8.31 5.91 7.92
C ALA A 105 -9.46 6.01 6.90
N LEU A 106 -9.14 6.07 5.60
CA LEU A 106 -10.15 6.06 4.53
C LEU A 106 -10.95 4.76 4.51
N GLY A 107 -10.28 3.61 4.69
CA GLY A 107 -10.95 2.33 4.77
C GLY A 107 -11.90 2.20 5.97
N HIS A 108 -11.57 2.85 7.08
CA HIS A 108 -12.46 2.92 8.24
C HIS A 108 -13.71 3.77 7.94
N TRP A 109 -13.51 4.94 7.35
CA TRP A 109 -14.59 5.87 7.04
C TRP A 109 -15.61 5.27 6.06
N ILE A 110 -15.13 4.59 5.02
CA ILE A 110 -15.97 3.90 4.04
C ILE A 110 -16.78 2.75 4.68
N SER A 111 -16.20 2.05 5.66
CA SER A 111 -16.89 0.94 6.34
C SER A 111 -18.00 1.40 7.31
N GLU A 112 -17.98 2.65 7.76
CA GLU A 112 -19.01 3.22 8.63
C GLU A 112 -20.18 3.85 7.84
N THR A 113 -19.94 4.19 6.57
CA THR A 113 -20.95 4.80 5.69
C THR A 113 -21.66 3.79 4.78
N ALA A 114 -21.22 2.55 4.78
CA ALA A 114 -21.82 1.44 4.02
C ALA A 114 -22.67 0.55 4.92
#